data_be264c2cd928a8765f549c1acf7479cd
#
_entry.id   be264c2cd928a8765f549c1acf7479cd
#
_cell.length_a   1.000
_cell.length_b   1.000
_cell.length_c   1.000
_cell.angle_alpha   90.00
_cell.angle_beta   90.00
_cell.angle_gamma   90.00
#
_symmetry.space_group_name_H-M   'P 1'
#
loop_
_entity.id
_entity.type
_entity.pdbx_description
1 polymer ?
#
loop_
_entity_poly.entity_id
_entity_poly.type
_entity_poly.pdbx_seq_one_letter_code
_entity_poly.pdbx_strand_id
1 'polypeptide(L)'
;MKHWMFSILIFLGSLSPTLAQTYSIEEVVVSGIDFSRFSAELKVDPNLEITLAKRWARNIERNFCWSGVFTLVNSTYDYCQAKRDAEMQIQLNQRENGLEFAVADLQGNVLLGEMLPIQNDEISEDDIIRGVNQITERLTGVEGILGTSIAFTLKQPSRKKIIALTNTHGMGLRSLTNNKDISLLPRWSPDSTKLLYTTVGNRGTTIWMHNVLNNKADELRRGEDGV
;
A
#
# COMPACT_ATOMS: atom_id res chain seq x y z
N MET A 1 -49.21 50.36 33.20
CA MET A 1 -48.00 50.02 32.40
C MET A 1 -47.59 48.59 32.76
N LYS A 2 -47.93 47.65 31.92
CA LYS A 2 -47.62 46.22 32.13
C LYS A 2 -46.58 45.81 31.10
N HIS A 3 -45.36 45.50 31.55
CA HIS A 3 -44.32 44.94 30.73
C HIS A 3 -44.53 43.43 30.53
N TRP A 4 -44.71 42.99 29.30
CA TRP A 4 -44.66 41.59 28.90
C TRP A 4 -43.24 41.24 28.56
N MET A 5 -42.64 40.38 29.38
CA MET A 5 -41.39 39.70 29.04
C MET A 5 -41.74 38.45 28.25
N PHE A 6 -41.31 38.41 26.99
CA PHE A 6 -41.32 37.21 26.18
C PHE A 6 -40.03 36.41 26.52
N SER A 7 -40.17 35.27 27.19
CA SER A 7 -39.10 34.31 27.35
C SER A 7 -39.01 33.47 26.09
N ILE A 8 -37.95 33.66 25.32
CA ILE A 8 -37.58 32.77 24.20
C ILE A 8 -36.86 31.58 24.81
N LEU A 9 -37.51 30.43 24.82
CA LEU A 9 -36.89 29.13 25.14
C LEU A 9 -36.09 28.67 23.92
N ILE A 10 -34.77 28.84 23.97
CA ILE A 10 -33.87 28.26 22.95
C ILE A 10 -33.71 26.79 23.30
N PHE A 11 -34.34 25.93 22.49
CA PHE A 11 -34.13 24.48 22.52
C PHE A 11 -32.79 24.19 21.91
N LEU A 12 -31.75 24.09 22.71
CA LEU A 12 -30.45 23.54 22.31
C LEU A 12 -30.62 22.03 22.19
N GLY A 13 -30.96 21.60 20.97
CA GLY A 13 -30.86 20.20 20.58
C GLY A 13 -29.39 19.76 20.67
N SER A 14 -29.08 18.91 21.62
CA SER A 14 -27.80 18.25 21.71
C SER A 14 -27.65 17.33 20.52
N LEU A 15 -26.99 17.81 19.45
CA LEU A 15 -26.39 16.97 18.44
C LEU A 15 -25.23 16.23 19.12
N SER A 16 -25.47 15.00 19.52
CA SER A 16 -24.42 14.08 19.90
C SER A 16 -23.56 13.85 18.64
N PRO A 17 -22.27 14.19 18.63
CA PRO A 17 -21.42 13.78 17.56
C PRO A 17 -21.35 12.25 17.62
N THR A 18 -21.84 11.59 16.59
CA THR A 18 -21.52 10.19 16.32
C THR A 18 -20.00 10.16 16.22
N LEU A 19 -19.34 9.66 17.25
CA LEU A 19 -17.92 9.33 17.23
C LEU A 19 -17.77 8.24 16.17
N ALA A 20 -17.48 8.64 14.94
CA ALA A 20 -16.78 7.76 14.04
C ALA A 20 -15.51 7.35 14.78
N GLN A 21 -15.39 6.07 15.11
CA GLN A 21 -14.17 5.52 15.66
C GLN A 21 -13.11 5.64 14.58
N THR A 22 -12.42 6.77 14.56
CA THR A 22 -11.22 6.94 13.77
C THR A 22 -10.16 6.11 14.48
N TYR A 23 -9.82 4.96 13.92
CA TYR A 23 -8.60 4.27 14.29
C TYR A 23 -7.45 5.16 13.80
N SER A 24 -6.96 6.04 14.67
CA SER A 24 -5.70 6.72 14.43
C SER A 24 -4.60 5.67 14.54
N ILE A 25 -3.97 5.36 13.43
CA ILE A 25 -2.66 4.71 13.48
C ILE A 25 -1.75 5.75 14.13
N GLU A 26 -1.37 5.51 15.38
CA GLU A 26 -0.32 6.27 16.02
C GLU A 26 0.93 6.19 15.13
N GLU A 27 1.65 7.29 15.07
CA GLU A 27 2.83 7.51 14.26
C GLU A 27 3.69 6.26 14.11
N VAL A 28 3.83 5.80 12.87
CA VAL A 28 4.64 4.63 12.54
C VAL A 28 6.10 4.99 12.73
N VAL A 29 6.59 4.86 13.94
CA VAL A 29 8.02 4.86 14.21
C VAL A 29 8.59 3.54 13.73
N VAL A 30 9.26 3.56 12.57
CA VAL A 30 9.98 2.40 12.03
C VAL A 30 11.23 2.15 12.89
N SER A 31 11.03 1.53 14.02
CA SER A 31 12.09 0.99 14.86
C SER A 31 11.88 -0.52 14.97
N GLY A 32 12.00 -1.26 13.88
CA GLY A 32 12.17 -2.71 13.84
C GLY A 32 11.20 -3.56 14.67
N ILE A 33 10.01 -3.07 15.03
CA ILE A 33 9.12 -3.70 16.00
C ILE A 33 7.71 -3.72 15.43
N ASP A 34 7.15 -4.90 15.43
CA ASP A 34 5.78 -5.35 15.32
C ASP A 34 4.74 -4.23 15.10
N PHE A 35 4.49 -3.93 13.83
CA PHE A 35 3.22 -3.33 13.46
C PHE A 35 2.12 -4.29 13.90
N SER A 36 1.12 -3.83 14.62
CA SER A 36 -0.07 -4.62 14.88
C SER A 36 -0.83 -4.80 13.57
N ARG A 37 -0.38 -5.78 12.79
CA ARG A 37 -1.09 -6.19 11.58
C ARG A 37 -2.39 -6.87 11.99
N PHE A 38 -3.42 -6.71 11.20
CA PHE A 38 -4.62 -7.50 11.37
C PHE A 38 -4.32 -8.98 11.13
N SER A 39 -4.70 -9.84 12.06
CA SER A 39 -4.62 -11.28 11.89
C SER A 39 -5.89 -11.78 11.23
N ALA A 40 -5.79 -12.39 10.05
CA ALA A 40 -6.94 -12.85 9.30
C ALA A 40 -6.80 -14.32 8.88
N GLU A 41 -7.93 -14.98 8.66
CA GLU A 41 -8.03 -16.29 8.04
C GLU A 41 -8.57 -16.15 6.62
N LEU A 42 -7.86 -16.69 5.63
CA LEU A 42 -8.34 -16.69 4.24
C LEU A 42 -9.32 -17.86 4.05
N LYS A 43 -10.56 -17.54 3.68
CA LYS A 43 -11.62 -18.51 3.36
C LYS A 43 -12.03 -18.41 1.92
N VAL A 44 -12.09 -19.54 1.25
CA VAL A 44 -12.51 -19.65 -0.15
C VAL A 44 -13.86 -20.34 -0.21
N ASP A 45 -14.80 -19.77 -0.98
CA ASP A 45 -16.11 -20.38 -1.21
C ASP A 45 -15.93 -21.82 -1.74
N PRO A 46 -16.53 -22.82 -1.10
CA PRO A 46 -16.42 -24.22 -1.53
C PRO A 46 -17.04 -24.49 -2.91
N ASN A 47 -17.90 -23.59 -3.39
CA ASN A 47 -18.52 -23.70 -4.72
C ASN A 47 -17.63 -23.19 -5.85
N LEU A 48 -16.53 -22.49 -5.53
CA LEU A 48 -15.55 -22.07 -6.53
C LEU A 48 -14.87 -23.27 -7.19
N GLU A 49 -14.75 -23.26 -8.51
CA GLU A 49 -13.98 -24.28 -9.22
C GLU A 49 -12.57 -24.38 -8.63
N ILE A 50 -12.18 -25.62 -8.24
CA ILE A 50 -10.97 -25.85 -7.44
C ILE A 50 -9.72 -25.26 -8.08
N THR A 51 -9.57 -25.35 -9.40
CA THR A 51 -8.38 -24.89 -10.13
C THR A 51 -8.27 -23.37 -10.12
N LEU A 52 -9.38 -22.69 -10.42
CA LEU A 52 -9.47 -21.22 -10.43
C LEU A 52 -9.36 -20.67 -9.01
N ALA A 53 -10.06 -21.29 -8.05
CA ALA A 53 -10.00 -20.92 -6.64
C ALA A 53 -8.58 -20.93 -6.09
N LYS A 54 -7.79 -21.98 -6.36
CA LYS A 54 -6.41 -22.09 -5.89
C LYS A 54 -5.49 -21.03 -6.54
N ARG A 55 -5.72 -20.68 -7.79
CA ARG A 55 -4.92 -19.67 -8.49
C ARG A 55 -5.21 -18.27 -7.95
N TRP A 56 -6.47 -17.89 -7.86
CA TRP A 56 -6.90 -16.59 -7.37
C TRP A 56 -6.60 -16.42 -5.88
N ALA A 57 -6.89 -17.43 -5.06
CA ALA A 57 -6.59 -17.40 -3.64
C ALA A 57 -5.11 -17.10 -3.38
N ARG A 58 -4.18 -17.74 -4.10
CA ARG A 58 -2.74 -17.47 -3.98
C ARG A 58 -2.36 -16.04 -4.35
N ASN A 59 -2.92 -15.50 -5.44
CA ASN A 59 -2.63 -14.14 -5.85
C ASN A 59 -3.19 -13.11 -4.85
N ILE A 60 -4.40 -13.35 -4.37
CA ILE A 60 -5.05 -12.48 -3.38
C ILE A 60 -4.33 -12.58 -2.04
N GLU A 61 -4.02 -13.77 -1.56
CA GLU A 61 -3.19 -14.01 -0.37
C GLU A 61 -1.89 -13.21 -0.43
N ARG A 62 -1.15 -13.33 -1.53
CA ARG A 62 0.11 -12.62 -1.74
C ARG A 62 -0.06 -11.11 -1.63
N ASN A 63 -1.09 -10.55 -2.25
CA ASN A 63 -1.32 -9.11 -2.24
C ASN A 63 -1.75 -8.62 -0.84
N PHE A 64 -2.58 -9.35 -0.12
CA PHE A 64 -2.89 -9.03 1.27
C PHE A 64 -1.63 -9.07 2.15
N CYS A 65 -0.77 -10.07 1.98
CA CYS A 65 0.52 -10.14 2.68
C CYS A 65 1.44 -8.96 2.36
N TRP A 66 1.52 -8.56 1.10
CA TRP A 66 2.38 -7.45 0.66
C TRP A 66 1.82 -6.07 0.98
N SER A 67 0.53 -5.96 1.28
CA SER A 67 -0.04 -4.70 1.78
C SER A 67 0.64 -4.20 3.07
N GLY A 68 1.27 -5.12 3.82
CA GLY A 68 1.88 -4.83 5.11
C GLY A 68 0.89 -4.68 6.26
N VAL A 69 -0.41 -4.74 5.97
CA VAL A 69 -1.50 -4.51 6.94
C VAL A 69 -2.03 -5.83 7.52
N PHE A 70 -1.86 -6.93 6.80
CA PHE A 70 -2.37 -8.24 7.21
C PHE A 70 -1.26 -9.25 7.49
N THR A 71 -1.55 -10.16 8.42
CA THR A 71 -0.93 -11.48 8.57
C THR A 71 -2.02 -12.54 8.48
N LEU A 72 -1.70 -13.70 7.93
CA LEU A 72 -2.71 -14.75 7.71
C LEU A 72 -2.38 -15.99 8.55
N VAL A 73 -3.39 -16.53 9.24
CA VAL A 73 -3.21 -17.69 10.13
C VAL A 73 -2.73 -18.93 9.37
N ASN A 74 -3.24 -19.14 8.15
CA ASN A 74 -2.89 -20.27 7.30
C ASN A 74 -2.13 -19.82 6.05
N SER A 75 -1.22 -18.86 6.18
CA SER A 75 -0.46 -18.35 5.03
C SER A 75 0.46 -19.41 4.45
N THR A 76 0.54 -19.43 3.11
CA THR A 76 1.56 -20.20 2.39
C THR A 76 2.92 -19.48 2.37
N TYR A 77 2.98 -18.23 2.85
CA TYR A 77 4.16 -17.37 2.90
C TYR A 77 4.63 -17.18 4.34
N ASP A 78 5.82 -17.65 4.69
CA ASP A 78 6.39 -17.57 6.04
C ASP A 78 6.41 -16.13 6.61
N TYR A 79 6.70 -15.14 5.76
CA TYR A 79 6.75 -13.74 6.17
C TYR A 79 5.39 -13.12 6.50
N CYS A 80 4.31 -13.82 6.13
CA CYS A 80 2.92 -13.40 6.33
C CYS A 80 2.22 -14.22 7.42
N GLN A 81 2.86 -15.26 7.95
CA GLN A 81 2.27 -16.14 8.93
C GLN A 81 1.89 -15.38 10.21
N ALA A 82 0.61 -15.43 10.59
CA ALA A 82 0.15 -14.82 11.83
C ALA A 82 0.70 -15.57 13.02
N LYS A 83 1.12 -14.81 14.04
CA LYS A 83 1.60 -15.36 15.34
C LYS A 83 0.51 -15.48 16.38
N ARG A 84 -0.71 -15.09 16.04
CA ARG A 84 -1.89 -15.07 16.90
C ARG A 84 -3.11 -15.56 16.14
N ASP A 85 -4.19 -15.87 16.85
CA ASP A 85 -5.45 -16.29 16.25
C ASP A 85 -6.02 -15.21 15.33
N ALA A 86 -6.86 -15.63 14.38
CA ALA A 86 -7.51 -14.69 13.48
C ALA A 86 -8.47 -13.78 14.25
N GLU A 87 -8.45 -12.49 13.91
CA GLU A 87 -9.39 -11.47 14.40
C GLU A 87 -10.52 -11.25 13.39
N MET A 88 -10.26 -11.60 12.12
CA MET A 88 -11.20 -11.44 11.01
C MET A 88 -10.98 -12.51 9.95
N GLN A 89 -11.85 -12.52 8.95
CA GLN A 89 -11.77 -13.40 7.79
C GLN A 89 -11.61 -12.59 6.53
N ILE A 90 -10.80 -13.09 5.59
CA ILE A 90 -10.80 -12.65 4.20
C ILE A 90 -11.54 -13.72 3.42
N GLN A 91 -12.70 -13.40 2.88
CA GLN A 91 -13.57 -14.33 2.17
C GLN A 91 -13.50 -14.10 0.66
N LEU A 92 -13.38 -15.18 -0.11
CA LEU A 92 -13.47 -15.18 -1.56
C LEU A 92 -14.76 -15.86 -1.97
N ASN A 93 -15.73 -15.08 -2.44
CA ASN A 93 -17.07 -15.55 -2.77
C ASN A 93 -17.33 -15.37 -4.28
N GLN A 94 -17.77 -16.41 -4.95
CA GLN A 94 -18.20 -16.30 -6.33
C GLN A 94 -19.54 -15.57 -6.40
N ARG A 95 -19.65 -14.63 -7.36
CA ARG A 95 -20.86 -13.90 -7.69
C ARG A 95 -21.14 -14.04 -9.18
N GLU A 96 -22.37 -13.72 -9.61
CA GLU A 96 -22.76 -13.80 -11.04
C GLU A 96 -21.81 -13.02 -11.96
N ASN A 97 -21.31 -11.87 -11.52
CA ASN A 97 -20.53 -10.94 -12.33
C ASN A 97 -19.04 -10.88 -11.94
N GLY A 98 -18.54 -11.80 -11.11
CA GLY A 98 -17.14 -11.75 -10.70
C GLY A 98 -16.83 -12.51 -9.42
N LEU A 99 -15.68 -12.20 -8.84
CA LEU A 99 -15.27 -12.66 -7.54
C LEU A 99 -15.38 -11.50 -6.55
N GLU A 100 -16.18 -11.68 -5.51
CA GLU A 100 -16.15 -10.80 -4.36
C GLU A 100 -15.04 -11.27 -3.42
N PHE A 101 -14.13 -10.40 -3.06
CA PHE A 101 -13.33 -10.62 -1.89
C PHE A 101 -13.73 -9.62 -0.81
N ALA A 102 -13.92 -10.13 0.39
CA ALA A 102 -14.49 -9.38 1.49
C ALA A 102 -13.69 -9.61 2.78
N VAL A 103 -13.63 -8.58 3.61
CA VAL A 103 -13.23 -8.71 5.01
C VAL A 103 -14.49 -8.87 5.83
N ALA A 104 -14.53 -9.90 6.66
CA ALA A 104 -15.65 -10.24 7.52
C ALA A 104 -15.19 -10.44 8.97
N ASP A 105 -16.12 -10.32 9.91
CA ASP A 105 -15.88 -10.72 11.29
C ASP A 105 -15.76 -12.26 11.40
N LEU A 106 -15.46 -12.76 12.60
CA LEU A 106 -15.31 -14.21 12.84
C LEU A 106 -16.64 -14.97 12.72
N GLN A 107 -17.76 -14.29 12.77
CA GLN A 107 -19.10 -14.84 12.56
C GLN A 107 -19.46 -14.91 11.07
N GLY A 108 -18.65 -14.31 10.20
CA GLY A 108 -18.85 -14.29 8.76
C GLY A 108 -19.66 -13.10 8.25
N ASN A 109 -19.97 -12.12 9.11
CA ASN A 109 -20.64 -10.89 8.66
C ASN A 109 -19.65 -10.02 7.90
N VAL A 110 -19.97 -9.69 6.65
CA VAL A 110 -19.13 -8.85 5.80
C VAL A 110 -19.07 -7.43 6.32
N LEU A 111 -17.86 -6.95 6.58
CA LEU A 111 -17.56 -5.59 7.01
C LEU A 111 -17.23 -4.69 5.80
N LEU A 112 -16.41 -5.21 4.90
CA LEU A 112 -15.96 -4.54 3.68
C LEU A 112 -15.87 -5.57 2.56
N GLY A 113 -16.22 -5.18 1.33
CA GLY A 113 -16.10 -6.04 0.16
C GLY A 113 -15.77 -5.26 -1.10
N GLU A 114 -15.07 -5.92 -2.01
CA GLU A 114 -14.74 -5.43 -3.35
C GLU A 114 -15.05 -6.49 -4.39
N MET A 115 -15.64 -6.05 -5.50
CA MET A 115 -15.92 -6.92 -6.65
C MET A 115 -14.76 -6.86 -7.64
N LEU A 116 -14.20 -8.01 -7.94
CA LEU A 116 -13.18 -8.19 -8.97
C LEU A 116 -13.84 -8.74 -10.23
N PRO A 117 -13.76 -8.03 -11.36
CA PRO A 117 -14.32 -8.52 -12.61
C PRO A 117 -13.54 -9.74 -13.10
N ILE A 118 -14.23 -10.78 -13.51
CA ILE A 118 -13.63 -11.93 -14.18
C ILE A 118 -13.73 -11.69 -15.69
N GLN A 119 -12.61 -11.72 -16.38
CA GLN A 119 -12.52 -11.60 -17.84
C GLN A 119 -11.74 -12.79 -18.40
N ASN A 120 -12.36 -13.55 -19.30
CA ASN A 120 -11.76 -14.77 -19.89
C ASN A 120 -11.24 -15.75 -18.82
N ASP A 121 -12.01 -16.00 -17.77
CA ASP A 121 -11.65 -16.85 -16.63
C ASP A 121 -10.41 -16.37 -15.87
N GLU A 122 -10.09 -15.09 -15.96
CA GLU A 122 -8.98 -14.48 -15.24
C GLU A 122 -9.40 -13.20 -14.50
N ILE A 123 -8.73 -12.96 -13.38
CA ILE A 123 -8.77 -11.68 -12.66
C ILE A 123 -7.42 -11.03 -12.86
N SER A 124 -7.41 -9.79 -13.33
CA SER A 124 -6.16 -9.08 -13.56
C SER A 124 -5.44 -8.77 -12.24
N GLU A 125 -4.11 -8.79 -12.26
CA GLU A 125 -3.30 -8.40 -11.09
C GLU A 125 -3.62 -6.96 -10.66
N ASP A 126 -3.86 -6.05 -11.60
CA ASP A 126 -4.19 -4.66 -11.32
C ASP A 126 -5.54 -4.52 -10.60
N ASP A 127 -6.53 -5.36 -10.92
CA ASP A 127 -7.80 -5.39 -10.21
C ASP A 127 -7.63 -5.88 -8.77
N ILE A 128 -6.82 -6.92 -8.57
CA ILE A 128 -6.50 -7.43 -7.23
C ILE A 128 -5.77 -6.35 -6.41
N ILE A 129 -4.75 -5.72 -6.97
CA ILE A 129 -3.99 -4.62 -6.33
C ILE A 129 -4.93 -3.50 -5.93
N ARG A 130 -5.77 -3.03 -6.85
CA ARG A 130 -6.73 -1.95 -6.60
C ARG A 130 -7.67 -2.32 -5.44
N GLY A 131 -8.23 -3.50 -5.47
CA GLY A 131 -9.18 -3.91 -4.45
C GLY A 131 -8.54 -4.09 -3.08
N VAL A 132 -7.33 -4.68 -2.97
CA VAL A 132 -6.61 -4.78 -1.70
C VAL A 132 -6.25 -3.40 -1.17
N ASN A 133 -5.84 -2.45 -2.03
CA ASN A 133 -5.59 -1.07 -1.63
C ASN A 133 -6.86 -0.38 -1.10
N GLN A 134 -8.00 -0.56 -1.75
CA GLN A 134 -9.29 0.00 -1.30
C GLN A 134 -9.71 -0.58 0.06
N ILE A 135 -9.57 -1.88 0.27
CA ILE A 135 -9.83 -2.49 1.59
C ILE A 135 -8.85 -1.94 2.64
N THR A 136 -7.58 -1.84 2.30
CA THR A 136 -6.56 -1.28 3.20
C THR A 136 -6.94 0.14 3.63
N GLU A 137 -7.27 1.00 2.68
CA GLU A 137 -7.67 2.39 2.94
C GLU A 137 -8.93 2.48 3.83
N ARG A 138 -9.95 1.67 3.55
CA ARG A 138 -11.18 1.66 4.35
C ARG A 138 -10.96 1.16 5.78
N LEU A 139 -10.05 0.22 5.99
CA LEU A 139 -9.73 -0.32 7.31
C LEU A 139 -8.83 0.60 8.12
N THR A 140 -7.88 1.26 7.48
CA THR A 140 -6.80 1.98 8.16
C THR A 140 -6.92 3.50 8.05
N GLY A 141 -7.71 4.00 7.11
CA GLY A 141 -7.77 5.42 6.75
C GLY A 141 -6.53 5.89 5.96
N VAL A 142 -5.62 4.97 5.58
CA VAL A 142 -4.39 5.28 4.85
C VAL A 142 -4.42 4.56 3.50
N GLU A 143 -4.07 5.30 2.45
CA GLU A 143 -4.01 4.76 1.08
C GLU A 143 -3.07 3.55 1.00
N GLY A 144 -3.52 2.50 0.31
CA GLY A 144 -2.73 1.29 0.10
C GLY A 144 -1.53 1.53 -0.81
N ILE A 145 -0.43 0.84 -0.54
CA ILE A 145 0.87 1.04 -1.23
C ILE A 145 1.13 0.05 -2.36
N LEU A 146 0.26 -0.95 -2.58
CA LEU A 146 0.48 -1.94 -3.62
C LEU A 146 0.51 -1.29 -5.01
N GLY A 147 1.37 -1.79 -5.89
CA GLY A 147 1.54 -1.24 -7.23
C GLY A 147 2.37 0.05 -7.30
N THR A 148 2.72 0.67 -6.16
CA THR A 148 3.57 1.86 -6.16
C THR A 148 5.03 1.51 -6.50
N SER A 149 5.79 2.52 -6.91
CA SER A 149 7.20 2.37 -7.25
C SER A 149 8.12 2.66 -6.08
N ILE A 150 9.10 1.80 -5.86
CA ILE A 150 10.17 1.97 -4.89
C ILE A 150 11.43 2.40 -5.61
N ALA A 151 12.02 3.53 -5.19
CA ALA A 151 13.33 3.98 -5.65
C ALA A 151 14.39 3.67 -4.59
N PHE A 152 15.49 3.08 -5.00
CA PHE A 152 16.56 2.70 -4.07
C PHE A 152 17.93 2.72 -4.73
N THR A 153 18.98 2.71 -3.90
CA THR A 153 20.35 2.56 -4.36
C THR A 153 20.70 1.08 -4.48
N LEU A 154 20.93 0.64 -5.69
CA LEU A 154 21.35 -0.73 -6.00
C LEU A 154 22.88 -0.79 -6.12
N LYS A 155 23.52 -1.65 -5.32
CA LYS A 155 24.94 -1.98 -5.45
C LYS A 155 25.12 -3.09 -6.47
N GLN A 156 25.85 -2.82 -7.53
CA GLN A 156 26.19 -3.80 -8.55
C GLN A 156 27.45 -4.62 -8.17
N PRO A 157 27.67 -5.80 -8.79
CA PRO A 157 28.87 -6.62 -8.54
C PRO A 157 30.19 -5.86 -8.75
N SER A 158 30.23 -4.91 -9.69
CA SER A 158 31.35 -4.01 -9.95
C SER A 158 31.63 -2.98 -8.86
N ARG A 159 30.97 -3.08 -7.68
CA ARG A 159 30.95 -2.09 -6.59
C ARG A 159 30.33 -0.73 -6.96
N LYS A 160 29.86 -0.57 -8.18
CA LYS A 160 29.12 0.60 -8.64
C LYS A 160 27.77 0.68 -7.91
N LYS A 161 27.33 1.88 -7.60
CA LYS A 161 26.00 2.12 -7.03
C LYS A 161 25.19 2.95 -8.03
N ILE A 162 23.98 2.48 -8.31
CA ILE A 162 23.05 3.12 -9.23
C ILE A 162 21.70 3.33 -8.53
N ILE A 163 20.90 4.24 -9.06
CA ILE A 163 19.49 4.32 -8.69
C ILE A 163 18.71 3.33 -9.54
N ALA A 164 17.94 2.51 -8.88
CA ALA A 164 17.03 1.55 -9.49
C ALA A 164 15.60 1.76 -8.99
N LEU A 165 14.65 1.34 -9.80
CA LEU A 165 13.23 1.32 -9.50
C LEU A 165 12.72 -0.12 -9.56
N THR A 166 11.78 -0.43 -8.69
CA THR A 166 10.96 -1.64 -8.73
C THR A 166 9.56 -1.29 -8.22
N ASN A 167 8.58 -2.15 -8.44
CA ASN A 167 7.30 -2.01 -7.75
C ASN A 167 7.37 -2.66 -6.36
N THR A 168 6.31 -2.50 -5.56
CA THR A 168 6.19 -3.09 -4.21
C THR A 168 6.24 -4.62 -4.22
N HIS A 169 6.01 -5.25 -5.37
CA HIS A 169 6.09 -6.69 -5.56
C HIS A 169 7.52 -7.19 -5.91
N GLY A 170 8.49 -6.28 -5.98
CA GLY A 170 9.85 -6.60 -6.39
C GLY A 170 10.00 -6.88 -7.89
N MET A 171 8.95 -6.69 -8.67
CA MET A 171 8.95 -6.89 -10.12
C MET A 171 9.24 -5.59 -10.87
N GLY A 172 9.58 -5.72 -12.16
CA GLY A 172 9.84 -4.55 -12.99
C GLY A 172 11.13 -3.81 -12.60
N LEU A 173 12.11 -4.52 -12.03
CA LEU A 173 13.40 -3.93 -11.67
C LEU A 173 14.04 -3.27 -12.90
N ARG A 174 14.26 -1.97 -12.85
CA ARG A 174 14.95 -1.21 -13.90
C ARG A 174 15.95 -0.22 -13.32
N SER A 175 17.07 -0.07 -14.00
CA SER A 175 18.06 0.96 -13.67
C SER A 175 17.58 2.31 -14.16
N LEU A 176 17.58 3.31 -13.28
CA LEU A 176 17.31 4.70 -13.64
C LEU A 176 18.59 5.42 -14.05
N THR A 177 19.72 5.11 -13.38
CA THR A 177 21.01 5.70 -13.68
C THR A 177 21.98 4.65 -14.19
N ASN A 178 22.83 5.03 -15.14
CA ASN A 178 23.89 4.18 -15.69
C ASN A 178 25.21 4.94 -15.91
N ASN A 179 25.40 6.05 -15.21
CA ASN A 179 26.62 6.85 -15.25
C ASN A 179 27.80 6.14 -14.57
N LYS A 180 29.01 6.67 -14.75
CA LYS A 180 30.23 6.13 -14.12
C LYS A 180 30.30 6.47 -12.62
N ASP A 181 29.61 7.50 -12.19
CA ASP A 181 29.62 7.99 -10.82
C ASP A 181 28.73 7.16 -9.92
N ILE A 182 28.98 7.21 -8.62
CA ILE A 182 28.17 6.56 -7.60
C ILE A 182 26.89 7.37 -7.41
N SER A 183 25.73 6.75 -7.66
CA SER A 183 24.42 7.39 -7.44
C SER A 183 23.80 6.95 -6.12
N LEU A 184 23.30 7.90 -5.33
CA LEU A 184 22.87 7.71 -3.94
C LEU A 184 21.60 8.52 -3.62
N LEU A 185 20.93 8.12 -2.55
CA LEU A 185 19.90 8.88 -1.83
C LEU A 185 18.72 9.33 -2.72
N PRO A 186 18.03 8.42 -3.41
CA PRO A 186 16.87 8.78 -4.18
C PRO A 186 15.75 9.33 -3.29
N ARG A 187 15.05 10.38 -3.77
CA ARG A 187 13.88 10.99 -3.13
C ARG A 187 12.84 11.32 -4.18
N TRP A 188 11.63 10.85 -3.97
CA TRP A 188 10.50 11.20 -4.82
C TRP A 188 10.04 12.64 -4.60
N SER A 189 9.61 13.30 -5.68
CA SER A 189 8.79 14.51 -5.58
C SER A 189 7.39 14.16 -5.03
N PRO A 190 6.69 15.13 -4.40
CA PRO A 190 5.36 14.89 -3.83
C PRO A 190 4.32 14.39 -4.86
N ASP A 191 4.47 14.78 -6.13
CA ASP A 191 3.61 14.36 -7.24
C ASP A 191 4.04 13.03 -7.88
N SER A 192 5.07 12.36 -7.33
CA SER A 192 5.61 11.08 -7.80
C SER A 192 6.08 11.06 -9.26
N THR A 193 6.27 12.22 -9.90
CA THR A 193 6.71 12.33 -11.31
C THR A 193 8.22 12.46 -11.47
N LYS A 194 8.92 12.90 -10.42
CA LYS A 194 10.35 13.17 -10.44
C LYS A 194 11.07 12.50 -9.29
N LEU A 195 12.34 12.25 -9.51
CA LEU A 195 13.24 11.68 -8.51
C LEU A 195 14.47 12.58 -8.37
N LEU A 196 14.72 13.04 -7.15
CA LEU A 196 15.96 13.71 -6.78
C LEU A 196 16.97 12.66 -6.33
N TYR A 197 18.21 12.75 -6.77
CA TYR A 197 19.31 11.92 -6.28
C TYR A 197 20.65 12.65 -6.39
N THR A 198 21.63 12.10 -5.70
CA THR A 198 22.99 12.63 -5.69
C THR A 198 23.93 11.67 -6.42
N THR A 199 24.86 12.22 -7.21
CA THR A 199 26.01 11.45 -7.71
C THR A 199 27.29 11.96 -7.09
N VAL A 200 28.20 11.02 -6.84
CA VAL A 200 29.57 11.29 -6.35
C VAL A 200 30.55 10.71 -7.33
N GLY A 201 31.39 11.54 -7.90
CA GLY A 201 32.39 11.19 -8.90
C GLY A 201 33.67 12.00 -8.78
N ASN A 202 34.59 11.86 -9.71
CA ASN A 202 35.88 12.53 -9.70
C ASN A 202 35.80 14.06 -9.78
N ARG A 203 34.64 14.61 -10.15
CA ARG A 203 34.39 16.06 -10.27
C ARG A 203 33.50 16.58 -9.14
N GLY A 204 33.47 15.86 -8.01
CA GLY A 204 32.68 16.22 -6.86
C GLY A 204 31.28 15.64 -6.84
N THR A 205 30.45 16.25 -6.03
CA THR A 205 29.06 15.84 -5.77
C THR A 205 28.11 16.65 -6.63
N THR A 206 27.17 15.96 -7.32
CA THR A 206 26.16 16.61 -8.16
C THR A 206 24.76 16.17 -7.73
N ILE A 207 23.84 17.10 -7.65
CA ILE A 207 22.41 16.84 -7.39
C ILE A 207 21.67 16.85 -8.73
N TRP A 208 20.92 15.81 -8.96
CA TRP A 208 20.14 15.58 -10.17
C TRP A 208 18.65 15.55 -9.88
N MET A 209 17.86 16.04 -10.82
CA MET A 209 16.42 15.82 -10.87
C MET A 209 16.10 15.03 -12.14
N HIS A 210 15.53 13.84 -11.95
CA HIS A 210 15.17 12.94 -13.03
C HIS A 210 13.63 12.88 -13.16
N ASN A 211 13.12 13.22 -14.32
CA ASN A 211 11.72 12.99 -14.64
C ASN A 211 11.53 11.55 -15.07
N VAL A 212 10.76 10.77 -14.28
CA VAL A 212 10.62 9.33 -14.44
C VAL A 212 9.73 8.96 -15.64
N LEU A 213 8.83 9.86 -16.04
CA LEU A 213 7.90 9.63 -17.15
C LEU A 213 8.58 9.71 -18.52
N ASN A 214 9.45 10.70 -18.71
CA ASN A 214 10.16 10.90 -19.98
C ASN A 214 11.63 10.49 -19.95
N ASN A 215 12.09 9.97 -18.82
CA ASN A 215 13.45 9.48 -18.57
C ASN A 215 14.55 10.53 -18.82
N LYS A 216 14.28 11.80 -18.53
CA LYS A 216 15.24 12.91 -18.64
C LYS A 216 15.75 13.33 -17.28
N ALA A 217 17.07 13.55 -17.18
CA ALA A 217 17.71 14.02 -15.97
C ALA A 217 18.35 15.40 -16.20
N ASP A 218 18.08 16.32 -15.31
CA ASP A 218 18.63 17.66 -15.29
C ASP A 218 19.57 17.82 -14.09
N GLU A 219 20.76 18.38 -14.33
CA GLU A 219 21.68 18.76 -13.27
C GLU A 219 21.13 20.00 -12.56
N LEU A 220 20.85 19.89 -11.27
CA LEU A 220 20.38 21.04 -10.48
C LEU A 220 21.52 21.84 -9.86
N ARG A 221 22.49 21.15 -9.32
CA ARG A 221 23.65 21.76 -8.66
C ARG A 221 24.83 20.82 -8.66
N ARG A 222 26.00 21.38 -8.87
CA ARG A 222 27.30 20.71 -8.66
C ARG A 222 28.02 21.39 -7.50
N GLY A 223 28.42 20.60 -6.51
CA GLY A 223 29.38 21.01 -5.51
C GLY A 223 30.79 20.84 -6.08
N GLU A 224 31.59 21.89 -6.07
CA GLU A 224 33.03 21.73 -6.21
C GLU A 224 33.53 21.01 -4.98
N ASP A 225 34.54 20.14 -5.12
CA ASP A 225 35.16 19.49 -3.97
C ASP A 225 35.72 20.60 -3.08
N GLY A 226 34.91 21.01 -2.14
CA GLY A 226 35.28 21.97 -1.13
C GLY A 226 36.28 21.31 -0.19
N VAL A 227 37.37 21.90 -0.11
CA VAL A 227 38.35 21.85 0.96
C VAL A 227 37.67 21.70 2.32
#